data_bde5893efa6b4767f434814d282807d4
#
_entry.id   bde5893efa6b4767f434814d282807d4
#
_cell.length_a   1.000
_cell.length_b   1.000
_cell.length_c   1.000
_cell.angle_alpha   90.00
_cell.angle_beta   90.00
_cell.angle_gamma   90.00
#
_symmetry.space_group_name_H-M   'P 1'
#
loop_
_entity.id
_entity.type
_entity.pdbx_description
1 polymer ?
#
loop_
_entity_poly.entity_id
_entity_poly.type
_entity_poly.pdbx_seq_one_letter_code
_entity_poly.pdbx_strand_id
1 'polypeptide(L)'
;MSSKKFVKYFILLSVIFLGFHIIMWEICTKYVLADVLKVGDLARLSYSNDMVDDSHKDYSIDLPKHHIRSSFYNYRDQVDLITVGDSFSNGRAKAKNRYYQDYIATYSNINVLNIETTYNGRNAPLETVVYMLNSGLLDEIKPKFILIQSVERFTIQRFGKASLNIELNATKQQLKEFFREHPYSLYIPENNIINTGNYRALLYKILYQYQNDAYFSRIIKEDLTKKMFSVANSKKILINKDSILNIKKANQKSIKILNENLNILAQLLEKKGIKLYFMPAVDKFNLYRKYISNDNLPESSFFEMLREQKKDYIFIDTKKILSKKIDNGDIDVYYADDSHWSHKASNEIFSKVLFK
;
A
#
# COMPACT_ATOMS: atom_id res chain seq x y z
N MET A 1 29.37 23.65 -41.84
CA MET A 1 28.07 23.24 -42.40
C MET A 1 27.37 24.52 -42.87
N SER A 2 26.77 24.55 -44.09
CA SER A 2 26.06 25.76 -44.50
C SER A 2 24.76 25.91 -43.67
N SER A 3 24.34 27.19 -43.45
CA SER A 3 23.12 27.49 -42.68
C SER A 3 21.87 26.74 -43.19
N LYS A 4 21.75 26.59 -44.54
CA LYS A 4 20.66 25.80 -45.13
C LYS A 4 20.68 24.35 -44.76
N LYS A 5 21.87 23.70 -44.72
CA LYS A 5 22.01 22.32 -44.29
C LYS A 5 21.70 22.16 -42.81
N PHE A 6 22.15 23.10 -41.96
CA PHE A 6 21.84 23.12 -40.56
C PHE A 6 20.32 23.17 -40.31
N VAL A 7 19.62 24.10 -40.90
CA VAL A 7 18.17 24.24 -40.78
C VAL A 7 17.44 23.00 -41.24
N LYS A 8 17.86 22.37 -42.37
CA LYS A 8 17.26 21.13 -42.86
C LYS A 8 17.41 19.98 -41.85
N TYR A 9 18.60 19.78 -41.30
CA TYR A 9 18.84 18.72 -40.32
C TYR A 9 18.13 19.02 -39.00
N PHE A 10 18.10 20.28 -38.56
CA PHE A 10 17.36 20.66 -37.35
C PHE A 10 15.87 20.35 -37.48
N ILE A 11 15.23 20.73 -38.59
CA ILE A 11 13.83 20.42 -38.84
C ILE A 11 13.61 18.92 -38.88
N LEU A 12 14.45 18.15 -39.59
CA LEU A 12 14.34 16.72 -39.68
C LEU A 12 14.42 16.04 -38.29
N LEU A 13 15.40 16.43 -37.48
CA LEU A 13 15.56 15.90 -36.11
C LEU A 13 14.40 16.29 -35.22
N SER A 14 13.89 17.51 -35.33
CA SER A 14 12.71 17.95 -34.58
C SER A 14 11.46 17.14 -34.93
N VAL A 15 11.26 16.87 -36.24
CA VAL A 15 10.14 16.02 -36.69
C VAL A 15 10.28 14.59 -36.19
N ILE A 16 11.48 14.01 -36.24
CA ILE A 16 11.74 12.67 -35.69
C ILE A 16 11.49 12.63 -34.16
N PHE A 17 12.00 13.63 -33.42
CA PHE A 17 11.83 13.74 -31.98
C PHE A 17 10.34 13.86 -31.60
N LEU A 18 9.60 14.77 -32.23
CA LEU A 18 8.17 14.96 -31.97
C LEU A 18 7.36 13.72 -32.38
N GLY A 19 7.67 13.17 -33.56
CA GLY A 19 7.03 11.92 -34.04
C GLY A 19 7.21 10.77 -33.08
N PHE A 20 8.43 10.56 -32.56
CA PHE A 20 8.71 9.55 -31.53
C PHE A 20 7.84 9.77 -30.29
N HIS A 21 7.82 11.01 -29.75
CA HIS A 21 7.04 11.30 -28.55
C HIS A 21 5.54 11.14 -28.74
N ILE A 22 4.98 11.55 -29.87
CA ILE A 22 3.56 11.38 -30.19
C ILE A 22 3.22 9.88 -30.32
N ILE A 23 4.02 9.11 -31.05
CA ILE A 23 3.79 7.65 -31.22
C ILE A 23 3.85 6.94 -29.87
N MET A 24 4.92 7.17 -29.09
CA MET A 24 5.07 6.49 -27.79
C MET A 24 4.00 6.92 -26.80
N TRP A 25 3.58 8.19 -26.84
CA TRP A 25 2.48 8.67 -26.04
C TRP A 25 1.18 7.93 -26.36
N GLU A 26 0.77 7.90 -27.62
CA GLU A 26 -0.50 7.27 -28.02
C GLU A 26 -0.53 5.75 -27.81
N ILE A 27 0.58 5.06 -28.04
CA ILE A 27 0.63 3.59 -27.96
C ILE A 27 0.86 3.06 -26.56
N CYS A 28 1.66 3.75 -25.73
CA CYS A 28 2.14 3.22 -24.44
C CYS A 28 1.83 4.11 -23.25
N THR A 29 2.33 5.35 -23.26
CA THR A 29 2.44 6.11 -22.02
C THR A 29 1.15 6.82 -21.63
N LYS A 30 0.37 7.29 -22.59
CA LYS A 30 -0.96 7.87 -22.35
C LYS A 30 -1.84 6.92 -21.55
N TYR A 31 -1.87 5.65 -21.92
CA TYR A 31 -2.73 4.64 -21.30
C TYR A 31 -2.39 4.40 -19.84
N VAL A 32 -1.11 4.35 -19.47
CA VAL A 32 -0.69 4.12 -18.07
C VAL A 32 -0.50 5.40 -17.25
N LEU A 33 -0.35 6.57 -17.91
CA LEU A 33 -0.12 7.84 -17.23
C LEU A 33 -1.36 8.74 -17.19
N ALA A 34 -2.23 8.71 -18.23
CA ALA A 34 -3.41 9.56 -18.31
C ALA A 34 -4.47 9.17 -17.29
N ASP A 35 -4.71 7.88 -17.08
CA ASP A 35 -5.67 7.40 -16.11
C ASP A 35 -5.00 7.02 -14.79
N VAL A 36 -4.38 8.00 -14.14
CA VAL A 36 -3.72 7.84 -12.84
C VAL A 36 -4.70 7.40 -11.76
N LEU A 37 -6.01 7.57 -11.97
CA LEU A 37 -7.04 7.20 -11.02
C LEU A 37 -7.45 5.72 -11.13
N LYS A 38 -7.23 5.09 -12.29
CA LYS A 38 -7.62 3.68 -12.52
C LYS A 38 -6.42 2.74 -12.58
N VAL A 39 -5.32 3.13 -13.20
CA VAL A 39 -4.15 2.27 -13.37
C VAL A 39 -3.36 2.15 -12.07
N GLY A 40 -3.07 0.91 -11.65
CA GLY A 40 -2.31 0.59 -10.44
C GLY A 40 -0.85 1.02 -10.50
N ASP A 41 -0.23 1.10 -9.33
CA ASP A 41 1.15 1.59 -9.18
C ASP A 41 2.18 0.68 -9.86
N LEU A 42 1.98 -0.64 -9.86
CA LEU A 42 2.91 -1.60 -10.48
C LEU A 42 2.87 -1.51 -12.01
N ALA A 43 1.69 -1.43 -12.61
CA ALA A 43 1.55 -1.28 -14.06
C ALA A 43 2.12 0.06 -14.54
N ARG A 44 1.92 1.14 -13.80
CA ARG A 44 2.51 2.46 -14.13
C ARG A 44 4.03 2.45 -14.06
N LEU A 45 4.59 1.85 -13.00
CA LEU A 45 6.05 1.80 -12.83
C LEU A 45 6.74 0.88 -13.84
N SER A 46 6.02 -0.10 -14.39
CA SER A 46 6.53 -1.05 -15.40
C SER A 46 6.05 -0.78 -16.82
N TYR A 47 5.15 0.17 -17.02
CA TYR A 47 4.45 0.41 -18.30
C TYR A 47 3.76 -0.84 -18.87
N SER A 48 3.21 -1.71 -17.97
CA SER A 48 2.58 -2.98 -18.32
C SER A 48 1.08 -2.80 -18.52
N ASN A 49 0.67 -2.32 -19.72
CA ASN A 49 -0.74 -2.10 -20.06
C ASN A 49 -1.54 -3.41 -20.05
N ASP A 50 -0.89 -4.54 -20.36
CA ASP A 50 -1.43 -5.89 -20.40
C ASP A 50 -1.82 -6.45 -19.02
N MET A 51 -1.49 -5.74 -17.95
CA MET A 51 -1.80 -6.10 -16.56
C MET A 51 -2.83 -5.18 -15.91
N VAL A 52 -3.36 -4.18 -16.64
CA VAL A 52 -4.33 -3.22 -16.07
C VAL A 52 -5.65 -3.94 -15.73
N ASP A 53 -6.18 -3.63 -14.56
CA ASP A 53 -7.29 -4.34 -13.91
C ASP A 53 -8.48 -3.41 -13.66
N ASP A 54 -9.06 -2.89 -14.75
CA ASP A 54 -10.17 -1.92 -14.66
C ASP A 54 -11.47 -2.55 -14.13
N SER A 55 -11.79 -3.77 -14.58
CA SER A 55 -13.07 -4.42 -14.25
C SER A 55 -13.24 -4.71 -12.76
N HIS A 56 -12.16 -5.15 -12.08
CA HIS A 56 -12.20 -5.43 -10.64
C HIS A 56 -12.20 -4.17 -9.77
N LYS A 57 -11.64 -3.08 -10.27
CA LYS A 57 -11.62 -1.79 -9.56
C LYS A 57 -12.97 -1.09 -9.60
N ASP A 58 -13.74 -1.32 -10.64
CA ASP A 58 -15.11 -0.81 -10.77
C ASP A 58 -16.15 -1.65 -10.01
N TYR A 59 -15.76 -2.84 -9.53
CA TYR A 59 -16.63 -3.66 -8.69
C TYR A 59 -16.93 -2.96 -7.36
N SER A 60 -18.19 -3.03 -6.95
CA SER A 60 -18.66 -2.39 -5.73
C SER A 60 -19.55 -3.36 -4.94
N ILE A 61 -19.26 -3.49 -3.65
CA ILE A 61 -20.17 -4.08 -2.67
C ILE A 61 -20.80 -2.98 -1.84
N ASP A 62 -22.03 -3.23 -1.40
CA ASP A 62 -22.72 -2.32 -0.50
C ASP A 62 -22.08 -2.37 0.90
N LEU A 63 -21.59 -1.22 1.33
CA LEU A 63 -21.01 -1.01 2.66
C LEU A 63 -21.76 0.19 3.28
N PRO A 64 -22.86 -0.05 3.99
CA PRO A 64 -23.76 1.01 4.43
C PRO A 64 -23.14 1.95 5.46
N LYS A 65 -22.02 1.55 6.12
CA LYS A 65 -21.33 2.38 7.09
C LYS A 65 -19.91 2.70 6.62
N HIS A 66 -19.59 4.00 6.58
CA HIS A 66 -18.29 4.50 6.15
C HIS A 66 -17.48 5.03 7.31
N HIS A 67 -16.16 5.02 7.16
CA HIS A 67 -15.23 5.64 8.11
C HIS A 67 -15.25 7.16 8.01
N ILE A 68 -14.81 7.81 9.08
CA ILE A 68 -14.56 9.25 9.13
C ILE A 68 -13.09 9.49 8.78
N ARG A 69 -12.82 10.42 7.87
CA ARG A 69 -11.45 10.85 7.56
C ARG A 69 -11.02 11.94 8.54
N SER A 70 -9.76 11.89 9.00
CA SER A 70 -9.25 12.85 9.99
C SER A 70 -9.35 14.30 9.53
N SER A 71 -9.23 14.57 8.23
CA SER A 71 -9.38 15.91 7.65
C SER A 71 -10.79 16.51 7.80
N PHE A 72 -11.81 15.68 8.00
CA PHE A 72 -13.22 16.09 8.19
C PHE A 72 -13.74 15.86 9.61
N TYR A 73 -12.91 15.30 10.50
CA TYR A 73 -13.32 15.01 11.86
C TYR A 73 -13.44 16.27 12.71
N ASN A 74 -14.59 16.48 13.35
CA ASN A 74 -14.90 17.69 14.14
C ASN A 74 -14.66 17.54 15.65
N TYR A 75 -14.17 16.36 16.10
CA TYR A 75 -13.90 16.01 17.51
C TYR A 75 -15.12 15.98 18.44
N ARG A 76 -16.34 15.99 17.88
CA ARG A 76 -17.61 15.85 18.63
C ARG A 76 -18.28 14.50 18.38
N ASP A 77 -17.98 13.88 17.24
CA ASP A 77 -18.54 12.59 16.87
C ASP A 77 -17.88 11.49 17.69
N GLN A 78 -18.70 10.53 18.14
CA GLN A 78 -18.21 9.35 18.81
C GLN A 78 -17.35 8.51 17.86
N VAL A 79 -16.20 8.08 18.34
CA VAL A 79 -15.27 7.19 17.64
C VAL A 79 -15.00 5.97 18.50
N ASP A 80 -15.22 4.77 17.94
CA ASP A 80 -14.92 3.52 18.63
C ASP A 80 -13.52 3.01 18.29
N LEU A 81 -13.09 3.16 17.02
CA LEU A 81 -11.81 2.71 16.50
C LEU A 81 -11.07 3.82 15.78
N ILE A 82 -9.79 4.01 16.10
CA ILE A 82 -8.86 4.83 15.31
C ILE A 82 -7.97 3.90 14.49
N THR A 83 -7.84 4.16 13.18
CA THR A 83 -6.88 3.49 12.31
C THR A 83 -5.75 4.44 11.92
N VAL A 84 -4.50 3.96 12.02
CA VAL A 84 -3.29 4.69 11.60
C VAL A 84 -2.44 3.77 10.75
N GLY A 85 -2.10 4.19 9.55
CA GLY A 85 -1.35 3.31 8.67
C GLY A 85 -0.75 3.99 7.43
N ASP A 86 -0.41 3.18 6.46
CA ASP A 86 0.21 3.62 5.21
C ASP A 86 -0.80 3.73 4.05
N SER A 87 -0.33 3.51 2.82
CA SER A 87 -1.13 3.61 1.61
C SER A 87 -2.34 2.66 1.58
N PHE A 88 -2.31 1.54 2.30
CA PHE A 88 -3.46 0.64 2.44
C PHE A 88 -4.57 1.29 3.27
N SER A 89 -4.21 2.01 4.34
CA SER A 89 -5.17 2.78 5.16
C SER A 89 -5.73 3.99 4.40
N ASN A 90 -4.94 4.56 3.49
CA ASN A 90 -5.29 5.79 2.77
C ASN A 90 -5.94 5.52 1.41
N GLY A 91 -6.44 4.30 1.16
CA GLY A 91 -7.23 3.94 -0.01
C GLY A 91 -6.50 4.12 -1.34
N ARG A 92 -5.19 3.81 -1.41
CA ARG A 92 -4.40 3.99 -2.64
C ARG A 92 -4.66 2.97 -3.74
N ALA A 93 -5.43 1.93 -3.47
CA ALA A 93 -5.77 0.90 -4.46
C ALA A 93 -6.61 1.41 -5.65
N LYS A 94 -7.04 2.67 -5.65
CA LYS A 94 -7.77 3.35 -6.74
C LYS A 94 -9.01 2.59 -7.24
N ALA A 95 -9.73 1.95 -6.31
CA ALA A 95 -10.92 1.16 -6.56
C ALA A 95 -12.09 1.69 -5.75
N LYS A 96 -13.32 1.28 -6.07
CA LYS A 96 -14.53 1.76 -5.37
C LYS A 96 -14.51 1.42 -3.88
N ASN A 97 -14.41 0.18 -3.49
CA ASN A 97 -14.36 -0.27 -2.09
C ASN A 97 -12.92 -0.38 -1.56
N ARG A 98 -12.12 0.67 -1.73
CA ARG A 98 -10.68 0.69 -1.47
C ARG A 98 -10.28 0.86 0.00
N TYR A 99 -11.19 1.35 0.85
CA TYR A 99 -10.91 1.61 2.26
C TYR A 99 -11.34 0.41 3.09
N TYR A 100 -10.38 -0.28 3.69
CA TYR A 100 -10.69 -1.42 4.56
C TYR A 100 -11.48 -0.98 5.82
N GLN A 101 -11.39 0.27 6.20
CA GLN A 101 -12.10 0.88 7.32
C GLN A 101 -13.63 0.83 7.13
N ASP A 102 -14.12 0.92 5.88
CA ASP A 102 -15.56 0.83 5.59
C ASP A 102 -16.08 -0.60 5.87
N TYR A 103 -15.26 -1.62 5.62
CA TYR A 103 -15.60 -3.00 5.99
C TYR A 103 -15.65 -3.17 7.51
N ILE A 104 -14.68 -2.60 8.24
CA ILE A 104 -14.69 -2.63 9.71
C ILE A 104 -15.95 -1.92 10.23
N ALA A 105 -16.22 -0.70 9.75
CA ALA A 105 -17.37 0.08 10.18
C ALA A 105 -18.69 -0.67 9.94
N THR A 106 -18.82 -1.32 8.78
CA THR A 106 -20.01 -2.09 8.40
C THR A 106 -20.14 -3.38 9.22
N TYR A 107 -19.12 -4.23 9.26
CA TYR A 107 -19.24 -5.58 9.85
C TYR A 107 -19.19 -5.59 11.37
N SER A 108 -18.44 -4.66 11.98
CA SER A 108 -18.42 -4.50 13.44
C SER A 108 -19.49 -3.53 13.94
N ASN A 109 -20.17 -2.82 13.06
CA ASN A 109 -21.16 -1.77 13.35
C ASN A 109 -20.63 -0.69 14.31
N ILE A 110 -19.40 -0.21 14.09
CA ILE A 110 -18.72 0.79 14.91
C ILE A 110 -18.34 2.04 14.10
N ASN A 111 -18.05 3.13 14.81
CA ASN A 111 -17.56 4.36 14.20
C ASN A 111 -16.02 4.32 14.10
N VAL A 112 -15.52 4.43 12.87
CA VAL A 112 -14.07 4.32 12.56
C VAL A 112 -13.55 5.67 12.13
N LEU A 113 -12.49 6.15 12.78
CA LEU A 113 -11.72 7.34 12.37
C LEU A 113 -10.41 6.88 11.73
N ASN A 114 -10.16 7.28 10.48
CA ASN A 114 -8.87 7.06 9.85
C ASN A 114 -7.98 8.29 9.96
N ILE A 115 -6.80 8.15 10.58
CA ILE A 115 -5.76 9.17 10.57
C ILE A 115 -5.02 9.08 9.23
N GLU A 116 -5.30 10.00 8.31
CA GLU A 116 -4.84 9.95 6.93
C GLU A 116 -3.34 10.21 6.77
N THR A 117 -2.78 11.04 7.64
CA THR A 117 -1.35 11.39 7.60
C THR A 117 -0.76 11.28 8.99
N THR A 118 0.35 10.55 9.11
CA THR A 118 1.06 10.39 10.38
C THR A 118 1.84 11.65 10.73
N TYR A 119 1.80 12.05 11.99
CA TYR A 119 2.62 13.14 12.53
C TYR A 119 4.10 12.73 12.45
N ASN A 120 4.99 13.66 12.11
CA ASN A 120 6.40 13.39 11.79
C ASN A 120 6.66 12.50 10.55
N GLY A 121 5.69 12.37 9.67
CA GLY A 121 5.86 11.76 8.35
C GLY A 121 5.14 10.42 8.14
N ARG A 122 5.11 9.98 6.91
CA ARG A 122 4.32 8.80 6.46
C ARG A 122 4.75 7.46 7.06
N ASN A 123 5.90 7.42 7.71
CA ASN A 123 6.49 6.20 8.25
C ASN A 123 6.44 6.10 9.78
N ALA A 124 5.66 6.95 10.43
CA ALA A 124 5.62 7.08 11.89
C ALA A 124 4.24 6.75 12.53
N PRO A 125 3.56 5.62 12.21
CA PRO A 125 2.29 5.28 12.84
C PRO A 125 2.37 5.07 14.35
N LEU A 126 3.42 4.41 14.86
CA LEU A 126 3.61 4.20 16.31
C LEU A 126 3.79 5.53 17.03
N GLU A 127 4.69 6.36 16.53
CA GLU A 127 4.99 7.68 17.08
C GLU A 127 3.75 8.59 17.05
N THR A 128 2.94 8.49 15.98
CA THR A 128 1.67 9.25 15.90
C THR A 128 0.74 8.89 17.05
N VAL A 129 0.62 7.61 17.40
CA VAL A 129 -0.20 7.17 18.52
C VAL A 129 0.40 7.64 19.85
N VAL A 130 1.74 7.64 20.00
CA VAL A 130 2.41 8.21 21.19
C VAL A 130 2.13 9.71 21.33
N TYR A 131 2.21 10.49 20.25
CA TYR A 131 1.84 11.90 20.26
C TYR A 131 0.38 12.11 20.69
N MET A 132 -0.55 11.31 20.15
CA MET A 132 -1.97 11.40 20.53
C MET A 132 -2.19 11.02 22.01
N LEU A 133 -1.45 10.04 22.52
CA LEU A 133 -1.49 9.61 23.91
C LEU A 133 -1.00 10.72 24.85
N ASN A 134 0.21 11.23 24.62
CA ASN A 134 0.88 12.19 25.51
C ASN A 134 0.23 13.57 25.46
N SER A 135 -0.32 13.98 24.32
CA SER A 135 -1.08 15.24 24.21
C SER A 135 -2.42 15.22 24.96
N GLY A 136 -2.91 14.04 25.37
CA GLY A 136 -4.26 13.84 25.88
C GLY A 136 -5.36 13.90 24.81
N LEU A 137 -5.01 13.79 23.51
CA LEU A 137 -5.99 13.76 22.43
C LEU A 137 -6.82 12.47 22.47
N LEU A 138 -6.24 11.34 22.88
CA LEU A 138 -6.98 10.10 23.10
C LEU A 138 -7.99 10.19 24.24
N ASP A 139 -7.73 11.02 25.28
CA ASP A 139 -8.68 11.26 26.37
C ASP A 139 -9.89 12.09 25.92
N GLU A 140 -9.73 12.88 24.87
CA GLU A 140 -10.81 13.64 24.24
C GLU A 140 -11.65 12.78 23.31
N ILE A 141 -11.01 11.99 22.41
CA ILE A 141 -11.69 11.12 21.42
C ILE A 141 -12.32 9.91 22.11
N LYS A 142 -11.66 9.34 23.12
CA LYS A 142 -12.06 8.16 23.90
C LYS A 142 -12.36 6.92 23.05
N PRO A 143 -11.45 6.52 22.12
CA PRO A 143 -11.65 5.33 21.34
C PRO A 143 -11.52 4.08 22.23
N LYS A 144 -12.23 3.00 21.87
CA LYS A 144 -12.05 1.67 22.50
C LYS A 144 -10.88 0.91 21.90
N PHE A 145 -10.59 1.18 20.62
CA PHE A 145 -9.63 0.43 19.83
C PHE A 145 -8.71 1.36 19.04
N ILE A 146 -7.46 0.93 18.87
CA ILE A 146 -6.53 1.51 17.90
C ILE A 146 -6.01 0.38 17.03
N LEU A 147 -6.05 0.56 15.70
CA LEU A 147 -5.48 -0.35 14.72
C LEU A 147 -4.31 0.32 14.01
N ILE A 148 -3.12 -0.23 14.19
CA ILE A 148 -1.92 0.15 13.43
C ILE A 148 -1.77 -0.79 12.25
N GLN A 149 -1.76 -0.23 11.03
CA GLN A 149 -1.52 -0.97 9.80
C GLN A 149 -0.16 -0.59 9.20
N SER A 150 0.54 -1.58 8.67
CA SER A 150 1.78 -1.36 7.90
C SER A 150 1.96 -2.45 6.86
N VAL A 151 2.37 -2.09 5.63
CA VAL A 151 2.73 -3.10 4.63
C VAL A 151 3.99 -3.86 5.05
N GLU A 152 3.99 -5.19 4.90
CA GLU A 152 5.05 -6.09 5.37
C GLU A 152 6.44 -5.61 4.98
N ARG A 153 6.68 -5.28 3.69
CA ARG A 153 7.99 -4.90 3.15
C ARG A 153 8.64 -3.69 3.83
N PHE A 154 7.86 -2.84 4.49
CA PHE A 154 8.37 -1.66 5.19
C PHE A 154 8.21 -1.73 6.71
N THR A 155 7.53 -2.73 7.24
CA THR A 155 7.23 -2.84 8.68
C THR A 155 8.49 -2.84 9.55
N ILE A 156 9.51 -3.62 9.17
CA ILE A 156 10.78 -3.64 9.91
C ILE A 156 11.52 -2.30 9.85
N GLN A 157 11.48 -1.63 8.72
CA GLN A 157 12.12 -0.32 8.58
C GLN A 157 11.48 0.75 9.45
N ARG A 158 10.18 0.63 9.70
CA ARG A 158 9.38 1.57 10.50
C ARG A 158 9.48 1.27 11.98
N PHE A 159 9.38 0.00 12.36
CA PHE A 159 9.09 -0.40 13.75
C PHE A 159 10.12 -1.34 14.35
N GLY A 160 11.02 -1.93 13.56
CA GLY A 160 11.96 -2.98 14.00
C GLY A 160 13.43 -2.55 14.04
N LYS A 161 13.75 -1.25 13.92
CA LYS A 161 15.14 -0.75 13.90
C LYS A 161 15.63 -0.24 15.24
N ALA A 162 14.77 0.45 15.98
CA ALA A 162 15.09 1.10 17.25
C ALA A 162 13.92 0.97 18.22
N SER A 163 14.18 1.18 19.49
CA SER A 163 13.16 1.25 20.53
C SER A 163 12.25 2.45 20.31
N LEU A 164 10.97 2.27 20.62
CA LEU A 164 9.95 3.32 20.52
C LEU A 164 10.27 4.45 21.52
N ASN A 165 10.34 5.68 21.03
CA ASN A 165 10.41 6.84 21.90
C ASN A 165 9.01 7.14 22.47
N ILE A 166 8.82 6.93 23.77
CA ILE A 166 7.55 7.15 24.47
C ILE A 166 7.41 8.57 25.04
N GLU A 167 8.45 9.40 24.92
CA GLU A 167 8.47 10.79 25.47
C GLU A 167 8.12 11.84 24.41
N LEU A 168 7.65 11.41 23.24
CA LEU A 168 7.25 12.31 22.16
C LEU A 168 6.07 13.18 22.58
N ASN A 169 6.20 14.50 22.44
CA ASN A 169 5.19 15.46 22.85
C ASN A 169 4.79 16.41 21.73
N ALA A 170 3.50 16.68 21.65
CA ALA A 170 2.87 17.74 20.87
C ALA A 170 1.64 18.22 21.62
N THR A 171 1.15 19.42 21.34
CA THR A 171 -0.12 19.86 21.92
C THR A 171 -1.30 19.24 21.14
N LYS A 172 -2.45 19.08 21.81
CA LYS A 172 -3.69 18.64 21.12
C LYS A 172 -4.02 19.53 19.92
N GLN A 173 -3.83 20.83 20.09
CA GLN A 173 -4.12 21.79 19.03
C GLN A 173 -3.24 21.56 17.80
N GLN A 174 -1.94 21.38 17.98
CA GLN A 174 -1.01 21.07 16.89
C GLN A 174 -1.40 19.80 16.14
N LEU A 175 -1.79 18.72 16.85
CA LEU A 175 -2.22 17.49 16.21
C LEU A 175 -3.52 17.65 15.43
N LYS A 176 -4.53 18.34 16.00
CA LYS A 176 -5.80 18.62 15.34
C LYS A 176 -5.62 19.43 14.05
N GLU A 177 -4.81 20.49 14.10
CA GLU A 177 -4.47 21.31 12.94
C GLU A 177 -3.74 20.50 11.90
N PHE A 178 -2.72 19.73 12.30
CA PHE A 178 -1.96 18.89 11.39
C PHE A 178 -2.85 17.88 10.66
N PHE A 179 -3.72 17.15 11.38
CA PHE A 179 -4.58 16.14 10.77
C PHE A 179 -5.65 16.74 9.85
N ARG A 180 -6.08 17.96 10.10
CA ARG A 180 -7.02 18.71 9.25
C ARG A 180 -6.35 19.26 8.00
N GLU A 181 -5.16 19.84 8.13
CA GLU A 181 -4.49 20.59 7.07
C GLU A 181 -3.64 19.71 6.13
N HIS A 182 -3.31 18.51 6.58
CA HIS A 182 -2.45 17.60 5.84
C HIS A 182 -3.17 16.28 5.47
N PRO A 183 -4.33 16.35 4.79
CA PRO A 183 -4.96 15.13 4.32
C PRO A 183 -4.04 14.43 3.33
N TYR A 184 -4.12 13.12 3.32
CA TYR A 184 -3.37 12.34 2.34
C TYR A 184 -3.83 12.69 0.92
N SER A 185 -2.94 13.29 0.13
CA SER A 185 -3.19 13.59 -1.28
C SER A 185 -2.59 12.53 -2.20
N LEU A 186 -3.31 12.17 -3.24
CA LEU A 186 -2.76 11.38 -4.34
C LEU A 186 -1.85 12.30 -5.18
N TYR A 187 -0.58 11.94 -5.31
CA TYR A 187 0.27 12.58 -6.31
C TYR A 187 -0.23 12.18 -7.70
N ILE A 188 -0.67 13.16 -8.46
CA ILE A 188 -1.04 13.01 -9.87
C ILE A 188 0.15 13.55 -10.67
N PRO A 189 0.93 12.69 -11.35
CA PRO A 189 2.04 13.16 -12.17
C PRO A 189 1.51 14.00 -13.34
N GLU A 190 2.28 15.01 -13.72
CA GLU A 190 2.00 15.80 -14.93
C GLU A 190 1.99 14.87 -16.15
N ASN A 191 1.00 15.08 -17.00
CA ASN A 191 0.69 14.18 -18.10
C ASN A 191 0.97 14.90 -19.45
N ASN A 192 2.24 15.02 -19.79
CA ASN A 192 2.71 15.70 -20.99
C ASN A 192 3.06 14.71 -22.10
N ILE A 193 2.77 15.06 -23.36
CA ILE A 193 3.13 14.26 -24.55
C ILE A 193 4.65 14.03 -24.59
N ILE A 194 5.44 15.07 -24.35
CA ILE A 194 6.91 14.99 -24.28
C ILE A 194 7.27 14.69 -22.82
N ASN A 195 7.64 13.46 -22.53
CA ASN A 195 8.03 13.03 -21.20
C ASN A 195 9.09 11.91 -21.26
N THR A 196 9.83 11.72 -20.16
CA THR A 196 10.86 10.68 -20.05
C THR A 196 10.29 9.25 -20.02
N GLY A 197 9.01 9.11 -19.69
CA GLY A 197 8.30 7.83 -19.69
C GLY A 197 8.23 7.19 -21.08
N ASN A 198 8.21 7.99 -22.15
CA ASN A 198 8.18 7.49 -23.52
C ASN A 198 9.42 6.63 -23.83
N TYR A 199 10.61 7.06 -23.42
CA TYR A 199 11.83 6.27 -23.57
C TYR A 199 11.85 5.04 -22.64
N ARG A 200 11.40 5.21 -21.40
CA ARG A 200 11.33 4.11 -20.43
C ARG A 200 10.34 3.04 -20.87
N ALA A 201 9.17 3.44 -21.37
CA ALA A 201 8.15 2.50 -21.84
C ALA A 201 8.69 1.61 -22.98
N LEU A 202 9.38 2.21 -23.96
CA LEU A 202 10.01 1.46 -25.06
C LEU A 202 11.08 0.50 -24.52
N LEU A 203 11.99 0.98 -23.67
CA LEU A 203 13.07 0.20 -23.09
C LEU A 203 12.52 -0.98 -22.27
N TYR A 204 11.56 -0.74 -21.37
CA TYR A 204 10.99 -1.78 -20.51
C TYR A 204 10.22 -2.82 -21.35
N LYS A 205 9.48 -2.37 -22.37
CA LYS A 205 8.76 -3.29 -23.26
C LYS A 205 9.69 -4.25 -23.98
N ILE A 206 10.86 -3.78 -24.41
CA ILE A 206 11.89 -4.62 -25.02
C ILE A 206 12.52 -5.55 -23.97
N LEU A 207 12.96 -5.02 -22.83
CA LEU A 207 13.66 -5.80 -21.81
C LEU A 207 12.78 -6.91 -21.21
N TYR A 208 11.50 -6.65 -20.92
CA TYR A 208 10.57 -7.66 -20.40
C TYR A 208 10.24 -8.79 -21.37
N GLN A 209 10.66 -8.71 -22.66
CA GLN A 209 10.58 -9.85 -23.59
C GLN A 209 11.67 -10.89 -23.34
N TYR A 210 12.81 -10.48 -22.80
CA TYR A 210 14.00 -11.34 -22.66
C TYR A 210 14.33 -11.66 -21.21
N GLN A 211 13.81 -10.90 -20.26
CA GLN A 211 14.10 -11.06 -18.83
C GLN A 211 12.95 -10.59 -17.96
N ASN A 212 12.84 -11.14 -16.76
CA ASN A 212 11.79 -10.77 -15.80
C ASN A 212 12.07 -9.41 -15.11
N ASP A 213 13.29 -8.89 -15.22
CA ASP A 213 13.75 -7.63 -14.64
C ASP A 213 14.19 -6.67 -15.75
N ALA A 214 13.39 -5.64 -16.01
CA ALA A 214 13.87 -4.51 -16.81
C ALA A 214 14.79 -3.67 -15.94
N TYR A 215 16.06 -3.60 -16.24
CA TYR A 215 17.19 -3.14 -15.45
C TYR A 215 16.92 -1.85 -14.64
N PHE A 216 16.25 -0.85 -15.22
CA PHE A 216 15.91 0.41 -14.57
C PHE A 216 14.50 0.42 -13.93
N SER A 217 13.74 -0.64 -14.07
CA SER A 217 12.41 -0.75 -13.46
C SER A 217 12.52 -1.11 -11.98
N ARG A 218 11.61 -0.58 -11.17
CA ARG A 218 11.40 -1.03 -9.79
C ARG A 218 10.52 -2.29 -9.70
N ILE A 219 10.06 -2.80 -10.85
CA ILE A 219 9.11 -3.89 -10.94
C ILE A 219 9.78 -5.10 -11.60
N ILE A 220 9.52 -6.27 -11.04
CA ILE A 220 9.81 -7.58 -11.63
C ILE A 220 8.50 -8.16 -12.15
N LYS A 221 8.54 -8.81 -13.31
CA LYS A 221 7.41 -9.49 -13.93
C LYS A 221 7.72 -11.00 -13.96
N GLU A 222 7.05 -11.79 -13.12
CA GLU A 222 7.29 -13.22 -12.98
C GLU A 222 6.13 -14.06 -13.50
N ASP A 223 6.42 -15.33 -13.83
CA ASP A 223 5.42 -16.32 -14.20
C ASP A 223 4.81 -16.98 -12.99
N LEU A 224 3.51 -17.26 -13.06
CA LEU A 224 2.76 -18.01 -12.07
C LEU A 224 2.44 -19.41 -12.58
N THR A 225 2.51 -20.41 -11.71
CA THR A 225 2.19 -21.82 -12.00
C THR A 225 0.71 -22.04 -12.33
N LYS A 226 -0.16 -21.13 -11.87
CA LYS A 226 -1.61 -21.17 -12.15
C LYS A 226 -2.18 -19.75 -12.34
N LYS A 227 -3.40 -19.67 -12.87
CA LYS A 227 -4.15 -18.40 -12.99
C LYS A 227 -4.43 -17.82 -11.61
N MET A 228 -4.03 -16.55 -11.38
CA MET A 228 -4.27 -15.81 -10.12
C MET A 228 -5.03 -14.50 -10.33
N PHE A 229 -5.16 -14.06 -11.57
CA PHE A 229 -5.81 -12.80 -11.93
C PHE A 229 -6.77 -13.01 -13.09
N SER A 230 -7.76 -12.15 -13.21
CA SER A 230 -8.74 -12.18 -14.31
C SER A 230 -8.31 -11.35 -15.53
N VAL A 231 -7.17 -10.68 -15.46
CA VAL A 231 -6.60 -9.92 -16.58
C VAL A 231 -6.10 -10.82 -17.70
N ALA A 232 -5.81 -10.25 -18.89
CA ALA A 232 -5.34 -10.98 -20.06
C ALA A 232 -4.11 -11.86 -19.77
N ASN A 233 -3.14 -11.34 -19.02
CA ASN A 233 -1.95 -12.07 -18.57
C ASN A 233 -2.15 -12.72 -17.18
N SER A 234 -3.18 -13.52 -17.04
CA SER A 234 -3.65 -14.10 -15.77
C SER A 234 -2.62 -14.96 -15.03
N LYS A 235 -1.57 -15.44 -15.72
CA LYS A 235 -0.43 -16.21 -15.19
C LYS A 235 0.84 -15.39 -15.01
N LYS A 236 0.76 -14.06 -15.04
CA LYS A 236 1.88 -13.16 -14.73
C LYS A 236 1.59 -12.40 -13.45
N ILE A 237 2.65 -12.06 -12.71
CA ILE A 237 2.58 -11.22 -11.53
C ILE A 237 3.58 -10.07 -11.61
N LEU A 238 3.13 -8.87 -11.29
CA LEU A 238 4.00 -7.72 -11.09
C LEU A 238 4.37 -7.61 -9.62
N ILE A 239 5.67 -7.49 -9.34
CA ILE A 239 6.26 -7.46 -8.00
C ILE A 239 7.12 -6.22 -7.85
N ASN A 240 6.95 -5.46 -6.78
CA ASN A 240 7.88 -4.39 -6.43
C ASN A 240 9.20 -5.00 -5.92
N LYS A 241 10.35 -4.57 -6.44
CA LYS A 241 11.68 -5.03 -6.00
C LYS A 241 11.90 -4.84 -4.50
N ASP A 242 11.35 -3.80 -3.90
CA ASP A 242 11.45 -3.57 -2.46
C ASP A 242 10.85 -4.73 -1.64
N SER A 243 9.84 -5.45 -2.19
CA SER A 243 9.26 -6.63 -1.55
C SER A 243 10.28 -7.75 -1.36
N ILE A 244 11.20 -7.91 -2.31
CA ILE A 244 12.27 -8.93 -2.28
C ILE A 244 13.48 -8.42 -1.49
N LEU A 245 13.92 -7.19 -1.77
CA LEU A 245 15.13 -6.61 -1.17
C LEU A 245 15.02 -6.45 0.35
N ASN A 246 13.81 -6.24 0.86
CA ASN A 246 13.57 -6.02 2.28
C ASN A 246 13.35 -7.30 3.10
N ILE A 247 13.21 -8.48 2.46
CA ILE A 247 13.00 -9.75 3.17
C ILE A 247 14.07 -10.01 4.24
N LYS A 248 15.35 -9.84 3.88
CA LYS A 248 16.47 -10.04 4.79
C LYS A 248 16.54 -9.08 5.99
N LYS A 249 15.74 -8.00 5.98
CA LYS A 249 15.62 -7.09 7.12
C LYS A 249 14.75 -7.68 8.23
N ALA A 250 13.84 -8.60 7.89
CA ALA A 250 13.08 -9.37 8.85
C ALA A 250 13.93 -10.55 9.35
N ASN A 251 14.52 -10.38 10.52
CA ASN A 251 15.29 -11.39 11.24
C ASN A 251 14.88 -11.40 12.73
N GLN A 252 15.32 -12.38 13.49
CA GLN A 252 14.92 -12.54 14.90
C GLN A 252 15.10 -11.27 15.74
N LYS A 253 16.23 -10.56 15.55
CA LYS A 253 16.51 -9.31 16.29
C LYS A 253 15.51 -8.22 15.94
N SER A 254 15.27 -7.97 14.66
CA SER A 254 14.37 -6.91 14.20
C SER A 254 12.89 -7.20 14.50
N ILE A 255 12.48 -8.48 14.46
CA ILE A 255 11.13 -8.92 14.85
C ILE A 255 10.95 -8.76 16.36
N LYS A 256 11.97 -9.08 17.17
CA LYS A 256 11.92 -8.85 18.61
C LYS A 256 11.72 -7.37 18.95
N ILE A 257 12.51 -6.47 18.34
CA ILE A 257 12.36 -5.01 18.53
C ILE A 257 10.96 -4.53 18.12
N LEU A 258 10.49 -4.97 16.95
CA LEU A 258 9.12 -4.67 16.49
C LEU A 258 8.07 -5.06 17.52
N ASN A 259 8.16 -6.30 18.02
CA ASN A 259 7.20 -6.83 18.98
C ASN A 259 7.27 -6.12 20.33
N GLU A 260 8.47 -5.80 20.82
CA GLU A 260 8.68 -5.04 22.04
C GLU A 260 8.06 -3.62 21.94
N ASN A 261 8.26 -2.93 20.82
CA ASN A 261 7.70 -1.61 20.57
C ASN A 261 6.15 -1.63 20.59
N LEU A 262 5.55 -2.65 19.96
CA LEU A 262 4.10 -2.83 19.97
C LEU A 262 3.58 -3.20 21.37
N ASN A 263 4.29 -4.06 22.14
CA ASN A 263 3.92 -4.40 23.50
C ASN A 263 3.98 -3.19 24.42
N ILE A 264 5.04 -2.38 24.35
CA ILE A 264 5.15 -1.13 25.13
C ILE A 264 3.94 -0.23 24.83
N LEU A 265 3.62 -0.02 23.56
CA LEU A 265 2.50 0.82 23.19
C LEU A 265 1.17 0.24 23.65
N ALA A 266 0.97 -1.08 23.53
CA ALA A 266 -0.22 -1.77 23.99
C ALA A 266 -0.44 -1.59 25.49
N GLN A 267 0.61 -1.76 26.31
CA GLN A 267 0.55 -1.55 27.77
C GLN A 267 0.23 -0.10 28.15
N LEU A 268 0.74 0.88 27.41
CA LEU A 268 0.43 2.29 27.62
C LEU A 268 -1.04 2.60 27.31
N LEU A 269 -1.58 2.05 26.22
CA LEU A 269 -2.96 2.22 25.80
C LEU A 269 -3.94 1.49 26.73
N GLU A 270 -3.58 0.30 27.22
CA GLU A 270 -4.40 -0.48 28.14
C GLU A 270 -4.66 0.26 29.46
N LYS A 271 -3.71 1.05 29.97
CA LYS A 271 -3.92 1.94 31.13
C LYS A 271 -5.04 2.96 30.93
N LYS A 272 -5.42 3.20 29.66
CA LYS A 272 -6.56 4.05 29.29
C LYS A 272 -7.79 3.26 28.81
N GLY A 273 -7.76 1.94 28.97
CA GLY A 273 -8.85 1.06 28.52
C GLY A 273 -8.92 0.87 26.99
N ILE A 274 -7.85 1.19 26.25
CA ILE A 274 -7.79 1.13 24.80
C ILE A 274 -7.05 -0.14 24.37
N LYS A 275 -7.67 -1.00 23.55
CA LYS A 275 -7.02 -2.20 23.00
C LYS A 275 -6.27 -1.86 21.71
N LEU A 276 -5.02 -2.31 21.62
CA LEU A 276 -4.19 -2.17 20.42
C LEU A 276 -4.34 -3.37 19.49
N TYR A 277 -4.57 -3.10 18.22
CA TYR A 277 -4.50 -4.07 17.13
C TYR A 277 -3.33 -3.74 16.22
N PHE A 278 -2.62 -4.75 15.76
CA PHE A 278 -1.59 -4.61 14.74
C PHE A 278 -1.90 -5.48 13.53
N MET A 279 -1.95 -4.86 12.35
CA MET A 279 -2.28 -5.51 11.09
C MET A 279 -1.17 -5.25 10.06
N PRO A 280 -0.14 -6.12 9.99
CA PRO A 280 0.75 -6.08 8.85
C PRO A 280 -0.01 -6.55 7.60
N ALA A 281 -0.10 -5.70 6.58
CA ALA A 281 -0.62 -6.11 5.28
C ALA A 281 0.43 -7.01 4.60
N VAL A 282 0.11 -8.28 4.43
CA VAL A 282 1.01 -9.24 3.76
C VAL A 282 1.41 -8.71 2.39
N ASP A 283 2.69 -8.78 2.03
CA ASP A 283 3.13 -8.30 0.73
C ASP A 283 2.61 -9.20 -0.41
N LYS A 284 2.28 -8.60 -1.54
CA LYS A 284 1.82 -9.32 -2.74
C LYS A 284 2.80 -10.43 -3.10
N PHE A 285 4.11 -10.15 -3.08
CA PHE A 285 5.14 -11.15 -3.33
C PHE A 285 5.06 -12.32 -2.35
N ASN A 286 5.03 -12.05 -1.02
CA ASN A 286 4.99 -13.10 0.00
C ASN A 286 3.71 -13.94 -0.08
N LEU A 287 2.56 -13.31 -0.35
CA LEU A 287 1.29 -14.01 -0.46
C LEU A 287 1.23 -14.99 -1.64
N TYR A 288 1.81 -14.59 -2.78
CA TYR A 288 1.81 -15.42 -4.00
C TYR A 288 3.08 -16.24 -4.21
N ARG A 289 4.08 -16.15 -3.31
CA ARG A 289 5.43 -16.74 -3.48
C ARG A 289 5.41 -18.21 -3.91
N LYS A 290 4.58 -19.03 -3.28
CA LYS A 290 4.48 -20.47 -3.60
C LYS A 290 3.91 -20.78 -4.99
N TYR A 291 3.34 -19.78 -5.67
CA TYR A 291 2.80 -19.92 -7.02
C TYR A 291 3.67 -19.23 -8.07
N ILE A 292 4.76 -18.60 -7.69
CA ILE A 292 5.74 -18.01 -8.61
C ILE A 292 6.64 -19.14 -9.10
N SER A 293 6.80 -19.26 -10.44
CA SER A 293 7.55 -20.35 -11.06
C SER A 293 9.07 -20.26 -10.84
N ASN A 294 9.58 -19.10 -10.46
CA ASN A 294 11.01 -18.86 -10.23
C ASN A 294 11.42 -19.27 -8.80
N ASP A 295 11.97 -20.47 -8.64
CA ASP A 295 12.38 -21.03 -7.37
C ASP A 295 13.59 -20.31 -6.72
N ASN A 296 14.36 -19.53 -7.49
CA ASN A 296 15.53 -18.79 -6.99
C ASN A 296 15.14 -17.56 -6.16
N LEU A 297 13.89 -17.16 -6.15
CA LEU A 297 13.44 -16.03 -5.35
C LEU A 297 13.34 -16.40 -3.86
N PRO A 298 13.74 -15.51 -2.93
CA PRO A 298 13.73 -15.79 -1.51
C PRO A 298 12.30 -15.95 -0.97
N GLU A 299 12.18 -16.53 0.22
CA GLU A 299 10.95 -16.62 0.98
C GLU A 299 10.99 -15.69 2.20
N SER A 300 9.85 -15.07 2.54
CA SER A 300 9.73 -14.24 3.73
C SER A 300 9.23 -15.08 4.91
N SER A 301 9.97 -15.02 6.01
CA SER A 301 9.58 -15.62 7.30
C SER A 301 9.05 -14.58 8.30
N PHE A 302 8.70 -13.38 7.85
CA PHE A 302 8.24 -12.28 8.70
C PHE A 302 7.04 -12.69 9.58
N PHE A 303 5.99 -13.25 8.97
CA PHE A 303 4.78 -13.64 9.70
C PHE A 303 5.03 -14.83 10.62
N GLU A 304 5.84 -15.80 10.19
CA GLU A 304 6.21 -16.98 10.96
C GLU A 304 6.93 -16.56 12.25
N MET A 305 7.98 -15.78 12.14
CA MET A 305 8.72 -15.26 13.30
C MET A 305 7.86 -14.38 14.21
N LEU A 306 6.93 -13.58 13.63
CA LEU A 306 6.06 -12.72 14.43
C LEU A 306 5.00 -13.54 15.19
N ARG A 307 4.50 -14.67 14.63
CA ARG A 307 3.56 -15.58 15.33
C ARG A 307 4.15 -16.13 16.63
N GLU A 308 5.44 -16.41 16.64
CA GLU A 308 6.16 -16.98 17.80
C GLU A 308 6.34 -16.00 18.96
N GLN A 309 6.23 -14.69 18.72
CA GLN A 309 6.41 -13.68 19.76
C GLN A 309 5.22 -13.65 20.73
N LYS A 310 5.49 -13.45 22.03
CA LYS A 310 4.45 -13.11 23.03
C LYS A 310 3.96 -11.67 22.79
N LYS A 311 2.66 -11.49 22.73
CA LYS A 311 2.02 -10.23 22.35
C LYS A 311 1.05 -9.76 23.43
N ASP A 312 1.14 -8.48 23.76
CA ASP A 312 0.17 -7.75 24.60
C ASP A 312 -0.85 -6.99 23.72
N TYR A 313 -0.73 -7.09 22.40
CA TYR A 313 -1.63 -6.54 21.39
C TYR A 313 -2.33 -7.64 20.58
N ILE A 314 -3.40 -7.31 19.91
CA ILE A 314 -4.13 -8.25 19.04
C ILE A 314 -3.50 -8.23 17.65
N PHE A 315 -2.96 -9.38 17.23
CA PHE A 315 -2.32 -9.57 15.94
C PHE A 315 -3.32 -10.03 14.88
N ILE A 316 -3.52 -9.23 13.82
CA ILE A 316 -4.32 -9.63 12.66
C ILE A 316 -3.39 -10.25 11.62
N ASP A 317 -3.38 -11.57 11.55
CA ASP A 317 -2.53 -12.36 10.64
C ASP A 317 -3.12 -12.37 9.22
N THR A 318 -2.85 -11.34 8.45
CA THR A 318 -3.37 -11.20 7.08
C THR A 318 -2.82 -12.27 6.14
N LYS A 319 -1.57 -12.76 6.33
CA LYS A 319 -1.00 -13.86 5.53
C LYS A 319 -1.80 -15.14 5.72
N LYS A 320 -2.09 -15.54 6.97
CA LYS A 320 -2.85 -16.75 7.28
C LYS A 320 -4.26 -16.70 6.69
N ILE A 321 -4.93 -15.54 6.82
CA ILE A 321 -6.30 -15.35 6.32
C ILE A 321 -6.34 -15.43 4.80
N LEU A 322 -5.48 -14.65 4.12
CA LEU A 322 -5.51 -14.52 2.67
C LEU A 322 -4.90 -15.73 1.94
N SER A 323 -3.89 -16.39 2.53
CA SER A 323 -3.36 -17.64 1.95
C SER A 323 -4.44 -18.70 1.85
N LYS A 324 -5.26 -18.87 2.91
CA LYS A 324 -6.37 -19.82 2.89
C LYS A 324 -7.37 -19.51 1.78
N LYS A 325 -7.65 -18.22 1.54
CA LYS A 325 -8.54 -17.79 0.46
C LYS A 325 -7.99 -18.17 -0.92
N ILE A 326 -6.70 -17.90 -1.17
CA ILE A 326 -6.03 -18.26 -2.45
C ILE A 326 -5.94 -19.78 -2.62
N ASP A 327 -5.69 -20.53 -1.54
CA ASP A 327 -5.61 -21.99 -1.57
C ASP A 327 -6.95 -22.64 -1.95
N ASN A 328 -8.05 -22.01 -1.57
CA ASN A 328 -9.42 -22.39 -1.97
C ASN A 328 -9.75 -22.05 -3.44
N GLY A 329 -8.81 -21.48 -4.21
CA GLY A 329 -8.98 -21.17 -5.63
C GLY A 329 -9.46 -19.75 -5.95
N ASP A 330 -9.59 -18.89 -4.94
CA ASP A 330 -9.95 -17.48 -5.18
C ASP A 330 -8.82 -16.76 -5.94
N ILE A 331 -9.21 -16.00 -6.97
CA ILE A 331 -8.33 -15.13 -7.76
C ILE A 331 -8.64 -13.66 -7.44
N ASP A 332 -7.75 -12.76 -7.88
CA ASP A 332 -7.88 -11.30 -7.68
C ASP A 332 -7.95 -10.88 -6.20
N VAL A 333 -7.25 -11.59 -5.31
CA VAL A 333 -7.10 -11.18 -3.90
C VAL A 333 -6.27 -9.91 -3.80
N TYR A 334 -5.33 -9.72 -4.73
CA TYR A 334 -4.67 -8.45 -5.05
C TYR A 334 -5.08 -8.00 -6.43
N TYR A 335 -5.08 -6.69 -6.71
CA TYR A 335 -5.20 -6.21 -8.08
C TYR A 335 -3.96 -6.61 -8.88
N ALA A 336 -4.15 -7.03 -10.12
CA ALA A 336 -3.05 -7.50 -10.97
C ALA A 336 -1.99 -6.41 -11.20
N ASP A 337 -2.44 -5.19 -11.38
CA ASP A 337 -1.66 -4.00 -11.73
C ASP A 337 -1.20 -3.15 -10.53
N ASP A 338 -1.57 -3.55 -9.30
CA ASP A 338 -1.35 -2.72 -8.10
C ASP A 338 -0.64 -3.51 -6.98
N SER A 339 0.08 -2.79 -6.13
CA SER A 339 0.71 -3.36 -4.92
C SER A 339 -0.25 -3.49 -3.74
N HIS A 340 -1.48 -3.04 -3.87
CA HIS A 340 -2.52 -3.13 -2.85
C HIS A 340 -3.46 -4.30 -3.12
N TRP A 341 -4.03 -4.82 -2.04
CA TRP A 341 -5.05 -5.86 -2.12
C TRP A 341 -6.39 -5.32 -2.67
N SER A 342 -7.23 -6.23 -3.15
CA SER A 342 -8.55 -5.91 -3.68
C SER A 342 -9.62 -5.85 -2.58
N HIS A 343 -10.84 -5.48 -2.97
CA HIS A 343 -12.03 -5.58 -2.15
C HIS A 343 -12.25 -7.00 -1.58
N LYS A 344 -11.86 -8.05 -2.32
CA LYS A 344 -11.98 -9.45 -1.87
C LYS A 344 -11.12 -9.73 -0.62
N ALA A 345 -9.92 -9.14 -0.55
CA ALA A 345 -9.07 -9.28 0.62
C ALA A 345 -9.62 -8.55 1.84
N SER A 346 -10.03 -7.29 1.67
CA SER A 346 -10.66 -6.52 2.75
C SER A 346 -11.90 -7.23 3.30
N ASN A 347 -12.76 -7.72 2.40
CA ASN A 347 -13.96 -8.48 2.77
C ASN A 347 -13.59 -9.76 3.56
N GLU A 348 -12.62 -10.52 3.09
CA GLU A 348 -12.19 -11.77 3.74
C GLU A 348 -11.61 -11.54 5.13
N ILE A 349 -10.81 -10.48 5.30
CA ILE A 349 -10.20 -10.15 6.60
C ILE A 349 -11.29 -9.72 7.59
N PHE A 350 -12.11 -8.73 7.23
CA PHE A 350 -12.98 -8.05 8.19
C PHE A 350 -14.36 -8.71 8.37
N SER A 351 -14.73 -9.67 7.52
CA SER A 351 -15.83 -10.61 7.85
C SER A 351 -15.45 -11.58 8.98
N LYS A 352 -14.15 -11.78 9.24
CA LYS A 352 -13.63 -12.71 10.28
C LYS A 352 -13.07 -11.99 11.51
N VAL A 353 -12.57 -10.76 11.34
CA VAL A 353 -12.00 -9.97 12.43
C VAL A 353 -12.98 -8.88 12.82
N LEU A 354 -13.70 -9.09 13.91
CA LEU A 354 -14.68 -8.15 14.44
C LEU A 354 -14.13 -7.43 15.67
N PHE A 355 -14.39 -6.12 15.75
CA PHE A 355 -14.05 -5.28 16.89
C PHE A 355 -15.25 -5.22 17.85
N LYS A 356 -15.08 -5.86 19.03
CA LYS A 356 -16.14 -5.99 20.05
C LYS A 356 -15.65 -5.59 21.43
#